data_4ae4a5538a3939cbc2e1a8a555a6d13e
#
_entry.id   4ae4a5538a3939cbc2e1a8a555a6d13e
#
_cell.length_a   1.000
_cell.length_b   1.000
_cell.length_c   1.000
_cell.angle_alpha   90.00
_cell.angle_beta   90.00
_cell.angle_gamma   90.00
#
_symmetry.space_group_name_H-M   'P 1'
#
loop_
_entity.id
_entity.type
_entity.pdbx_description
1 polymer ?
#
loop_
_entity_poly.entity_id
_entity_poly.type
_entity_poly.pdbx_seq_one_letter_code
_entity_poly.pdbx_strand_id
1 'polypeptide(L)'
;SRLEASCTEETVLEINTSSLEIFSIVEVNNPKRLVGAHWFATPHIIPLVEVAPGPETAPEVVKFTDGLMKRIGKETLVMKEFVPGFIVNRLQNAIALPVLEMLVQGSASPEDIDRAVKLTLGVRLPIVGVVQTLDFTGLDLVHDIMKGIGMAHPLIDERVEHGHLGAKTGKGIYDYGGRSEAEILNKRDKLYLQMVDHLSKIKALDPV
;
A
#
# COMPACT_ATOMS: atom_id res chain seq x y z
N SER A 1 1.84 11.76 30.17
CA SER A 1 3.20 11.34 29.75
C SER A 1 4.21 12.46 30.03
N ARG A 2 5.54 12.14 30.03
CA ARG A 2 6.59 13.18 30.19
C ARG A 2 6.57 14.21 29.07
N LEU A 3 6.21 13.79 27.87
CA LEU A 3 6.10 14.67 26.70
C LEU A 3 4.96 15.70 26.91
N GLU A 4 3.82 15.28 27.40
CA GLU A 4 2.70 16.19 27.62
C GLU A 4 3.03 17.27 28.65
N ALA A 5 3.78 16.93 29.69
CA ALA A 5 4.22 17.90 30.70
C ALA A 5 5.20 18.97 30.16
N SER A 6 5.82 18.69 29.03
CA SER A 6 6.81 19.56 28.37
C SER A 6 6.25 20.31 27.14
N CYS A 7 4.99 20.06 26.80
CA CYS A 7 4.34 20.64 25.63
C CYS A 7 3.13 21.48 26.02
N THR A 8 2.77 22.46 25.18
CA THR A 8 1.50 23.20 25.32
C THR A 8 0.32 22.29 24.99
N GLU A 9 -0.87 22.64 25.42
CA GLU A 9 -2.09 21.89 25.12
C GLU A 9 -2.42 21.85 23.62
N GLU A 10 -1.91 22.80 22.86
CA GLU A 10 -2.09 22.90 21.40
C GLU A 10 -1.11 22.04 20.60
N THR A 11 -0.06 21.49 21.25
CA THR A 11 0.94 20.69 20.57
C THR A 11 0.36 19.39 20.05
N VAL A 12 0.45 19.14 18.76
CA VAL A 12 0.10 17.86 18.13
C VAL A 12 1.13 16.80 18.50
N LEU A 13 0.66 15.63 18.91
CA LEU A 13 1.50 14.49 19.25
C LEU A 13 1.44 13.47 18.11
N GLU A 14 2.56 13.33 17.40
CA GLU A 14 2.70 12.37 16.31
C GLU A 14 3.43 11.12 16.78
N ILE A 15 2.91 9.95 16.42
CA ILE A 15 3.52 8.66 16.75
C ILE A 15 3.97 7.95 15.49
N ASN A 16 5.25 7.59 15.45
CA ASN A 16 5.89 6.87 14.35
C ASN A 16 6.21 5.42 14.77
N THR A 17 5.22 4.61 15.09
CA THR A 17 5.38 3.16 15.29
C THR A 17 4.87 2.40 14.08
N SER A 18 5.54 1.32 13.73
CA SER A 18 5.24 0.57 12.50
C SER A 18 4.21 -0.54 12.67
N SER A 19 4.06 -1.11 13.88
CA SER A 19 3.32 -2.36 14.06
C SER A 19 2.45 -2.41 15.33
N LEU A 20 2.68 -1.52 16.28
CA LEU A 20 1.99 -1.55 17.57
C LEU A 20 0.59 -0.93 17.45
N GLU A 21 -0.34 -1.40 18.29
CA GLU A 21 -1.66 -0.79 18.51
C GLU A 21 -1.50 0.46 19.38
N ILE A 22 -1.10 1.56 18.72
CA ILE A 22 -0.64 2.78 19.40
C ILE A 22 -1.71 3.45 20.25
N PHE A 23 -2.95 3.45 19.80
CA PHE A 23 -4.02 4.17 20.49
C PHE A 23 -4.57 3.42 21.70
N SER A 24 -4.24 2.13 21.84
CA SER A 24 -4.58 1.35 23.04
C SER A 24 -3.49 1.36 24.11
N ILE A 25 -2.23 1.65 23.73
CA ILE A 25 -1.07 1.56 24.64
C ILE A 25 -0.52 2.93 25.03
N VAL A 26 -0.86 4.00 24.29
CA VAL A 26 -0.38 5.35 24.58
C VAL A 26 -1.43 6.11 25.37
N GLU A 27 -1.12 6.34 26.66
CA GLU A 27 -1.95 7.16 27.52
C GLU A 27 -1.55 8.63 27.43
N VAL A 28 -2.50 9.47 27.01
CA VAL A 28 -2.40 10.94 26.96
C VAL A 28 -3.63 11.58 27.58
N ASN A 29 -3.47 12.75 28.20
CA ASN A 29 -4.58 13.46 28.85
C ASN A 29 -5.60 14.00 27.81
N ASN A 30 -5.10 14.38 26.64
CA ASN A 30 -5.92 14.86 25.52
C ASN A 30 -5.68 14.02 24.27
N PRO A 31 -6.41 12.90 24.07
CA PRO A 31 -6.25 12.03 22.91
C PRO A 31 -6.65 12.67 21.58
N LYS A 32 -7.41 13.80 21.62
CA LYS A 32 -7.81 14.52 20.40
C LYS A 32 -6.62 15.07 19.61
N ARG A 33 -5.46 15.30 20.26
CA ARG A 33 -4.23 15.80 19.63
C ARG A 33 -3.25 14.73 19.21
N LEU A 34 -3.60 13.44 19.41
CA LEU A 34 -2.76 12.30 19.09
C LEU A 34 -3.08 11.78 17.69
N VAL A 35 -2.06 11.55 16.86
CA VAL A 35 -2.21 11.04 15.50
C VAL A 35 -1.05 10.10 15.16
N GLY A 36 -1.31 9.06 14.38
CA GLY A 36 -0.26 8.24 13.77
C GLY A 36 0.32 8.94 12.55
N ALA A 37 1.65 9.08 12.50
CA ALA A 37 2.38 9.58 11.34
C ALA A 37 3.52 8.59 11.06
N HIS A 38 3.26 7.61 10.19
CA HIS A 38 4.16 6.50 9.93
C HIS A 38 5.12 6.82 8.77
N TRP A 39 6.38 6.90 9.11
CA TRP A 39 7.48 7.12 8.17
C TRP A 39 8.17 5.80 7.83
N PHE A 40 8.80 5.75 6.67
CA PHE A 40 9.52 4.56 6.20
C PHE A 40 11.02 4.72 6.37
N ALA A 41 11.72 3.58 6.51
CA ALA A 41 13.19 3.55 6.54
C ALA A 41 13.75 4.29 5.32
N THR A 42 14.85 5.04 5.53
CA THR A 42 15.38 6.08 4.65
C THR A 42 14.38 7.22 4.40
N PRO A 43 13.88 7.89 5.47
CA PRO A 43 12.80 8.87 5.35
C PRO A 43 13.15 10.08 4.49
N HIS A 44 14.42 10.37 4.26
CA HIS A 44 14.89 11.42 3.36
C HIS A 44 14.78 11.06 1.87
N ILE A 45 14.62 9.75 1.53
CA ILE A 45 14.46 9.25 0.16
C ILE A 45 13.01 8.85 -0.10
N ILE A 46 12.41 8.08 0.81
CA ILE A 46 11.03 7.61 0.63
C ILE A 46 10.06 8.79 0.80
N PRO A 47 9.25 9.11 -0.21
CA PRO A 47 8.40 10.28 -0.18
C PRO A 47 7.15 10.12 0.69
N LEU A 48 6.67 8.88 0.92
CA LEU A 48 5.38 8.61 1.57
C LEU A 48 5.45 8.74 3.09
N VAL A 49 4.38 9.33 3.67
CA VAL A 49 4.02 9.24 5.09
C VAL A 49 2.57 8.80 5.20
N GLU A 50 2.27 7.77 5.98
CA GLU A 50 0.90 7.36 6.28
C GLU A 50 0.41 8.11 7.51
N VAL A 51 -0.69 8.84 7.37
CA VAL A 51 -1.34 9.60 8.46
C VAL A 51 -2.61 8.87 8.85
N ALA A 52 -2.69 8.42 10.09
CA ALA A 52 -3.83 7.65 10.59
C ALA A 52 -4.41 8.26 11.87
N PRO A 53 -5.70 8.66 11.86
CA PRO A 53 -6.37 9.08 13.06
C PRO A 53 -6.66 7.89 14.00
N GLY A 54 -6.54 8.12 15.29
CA GLY A 54 -7.10 7.24 16.30
C GLY A 54 -8.59 7.53 16.55
N PRO A 55 -9.23 6.76 17.44
CA PRO A 55 -10.68 6.89 17.71
C PRO A 55 -11.13 8.28 18.16
N GLU A 56 -10.24 9.01 18.82
CA GLU A 56 -10.53 10.34 19.39
C GLU A 56 -9.77 11.47 18.70
N THR A 57 -8.91 11.18 17.73
CA THR A 57 -8.11 12.21 17.02
C THR A 57 -9.03 13.26 16.38
N ALA A 58 -8.78 14.52 16.67
CA ALA A 58 -9.56 15.61 16.10
C ALA A 58 -9.26 15.79 14.60
N PRO A 59 -10.28 16.06 13.76
CA PRO A 59 -10.09 16.21 12.31
C PRO A 59 -9.07 17.31 11.93
N GLU A 60 -9.02 18.39 12.70
CA GLU A 60 -8.05 19.47 12.52
C GLU A 60 -6.62 19.03 12.75
N VAL A 61 -6.37 18.07 13.63
CA VAL A 61 -5.05 17.48 13.89
C VAL A 61 -4.59 16.66 12.68
N VAL A 62 -5.49 15.86 12.12
CA VAL A 62 -5.22 15.11 10.87
C VAL A 62 -4.87 16.07 9.73
N LYS A 63 -5.69 17.12 9.55
CA LYS A 63 -5.47 18.14 8.52
C LYS A 63 -4.16 18.92 8.73
N PHE A 64 -3.83 19.23 9.98
CA PHE A 64 -2.57 19.90 10.32
C PHE A 64 -1.38 19.02 9.96
N THR A 65 -1.38 17.73 10.38
CA THR A 65 -0.31 16.77 10.08
C THR A 65 -0.15 16.55 8.59
N ASP A 66 -1.23 16.34 7.85
CA ASP A 66 -1.22 16.24 6.39
C ASP A 66 -0.57 17.49 5.74
N GLY A 67 -1.01 18.67 6.16
CA GLY A 67 -0.45 19.93 5.66
C GLY A 67 1.02 20.14 6.03
N LEU A 68 1.43 19.72 7.23
CA LEU A 68 2.83 19.78 7.68
C LEU A 68 3.72 18.88 6.82
N MET A 69 3.32 17.63 6.61
CA MET A 69 4.07 16.67 5.79
C MET A 69 4.25 17.18 4.36
N LYS A 70 3.19 17.69 3.74
CA LYS A 70 3.25 18.27 2.39
C LYS A 70 4.18 19.48 2.30
N ARG A 71 4.19 20.35 3.31
CA ARG A 71 5.10 21.52 3.35
C ARG A 71 6.57 21.14 3.41
N ILE A 72 6.90 20.00 4.01
CA ILE A 72 8.28 19.47 4.05
C ILE A 72 8.62 18.56 2.87
N GLY A 73 7.76 18.53 1.84
CA GLY A 73 8.00 17.79 0.60
C GLY A 73 7.65 16.31 0.63
N LYS A 74 6.78 15.89 1.58
CA LYS A 74 6.26 14.52 1.62
C LYS A 74 4.93 14.40 0.90
N GLU A 75 4.71 13.21 0.35
CA GLU A 75 3.39 12.75 -0.06
C GLU A 75 2.71 12.08 1.12
N THR A 76 1.41 12.32 1.31
CA THR A 76 0.67 11.74 2.42
C THR A 76 -0.41 10.79 1.95
N LEU A 77 -0.56 9.70 2.68
CA LEU A 77 -1.73 8.83 2.59
C LEU A 77 -2.52 8.98 3.90
N VAL A 78 -3.62 9.73 3.83
CA VAL A 78 -4.49 9.93 4.98
C VAL A 78 -5.49 8.78 5.05
N MET A 79 -5.36 7.94 6.07
CA MET A 79 -6.25 6.81 6.32
C MET A 79 -7.56 7.29 6.94
N LYS A 80 -8.65 6.55 6.75
CA LYS A 80 -9.94 6.83 7.40
C LYS A 80 -9.90 6.52 8.88
N GLU A 81 -9.18 5.48 9.25
CA GLU A 81 -8.99 4.99 10.61
C GLU A 81 -7.62 4.31 10.72
N PHE A 82 -7.11 4.22 11.92
CA PHE A 82 -5.90 3.47 12.20
C PHE A 82 -6.17 1.96 12.09
N VAL A 83 -5.23 1.26 11.46
CA VAL A 83 -5.15 -0.20 11.51
C VAL A 83 -3.72 -0.62 11.86
N PRO A 84 -3.51 -1.60 12.75
CA PRO A 84 -2.17 -2.07 13.11
C PRO A 84 -1.36 -2.50 11.88
N GLY A 85 -0.13 -1.97 11.77
CA GLY A 85 0.73 -2.21 10.61
C GLY A 85 0.45 -1.28 9.43
N PHE A 86 -0.48 -0.34 9.55
CA PHE A 86 -0.87 0.58 8.49
C PHE A 86 -1.17 -0.17 7.16
N ILE A 87 -1.06 0.47 6.01
CA ILE A 87 -1.27 -0.19 4.71
C ILE A 87 0.00 -0.87 4.24
N VAL A 88 1.12 -0.14 4.20
CA VAL A 88 2.35 -0.62 3.57
C VAL A 88 2.94 -1.82 4.31
N ASN A 89 3.03 -1.77 5.65
CA ASN A 89 3.56 -2.90 6.41
C ASN A 89 2.66 -4.14 6.34
N ARG A 90 1.34 -3.98 6.26
CA ARG A 90 0.42 -5.12 6.04
C ARG A 90 0.69 -5.81 4.71
N LEU A 91 0.88 -5.03 3.63
CA LEU A 91 1.23 -5.56 2.31
C LEU A 91 2.62 -6.18 2.31
N GLN A 92 3.61 -5.52 2.90
CA GLN A 92 4.98 -6.03 2.98
C GLN A 92 5.06 -7.34 3.77
N ASN A 93 4.37 -7.44 4.90
CA ASN A 93 4.32 -8.67 5.69
C ASN A 93 3.63 -9.81 4.95
N ALA A 94 2.58 -9.53 4.18
CA ALA A 94 1.91 -10.53 3.34
C ALA A 94 2.84 -11.12 2.25
N ILE A 95 3.84 -10.35 1.81
CA ILE A 95 4.88 -10.84 0.89
C ILE A 95 5.99 -11.56 1.67
N ALA A 96 6.43 -11.01 2.79
CA ALA A 96 7.59 -11.51 3.53
C ALA A 96 7.38 -12.92 4.10
N LEU A 97 6.19 -13.22 4.63
CA LEU A 97 5.92 -14.52 5.25
C LEU A 97 6.09 -15.70 4.26
N PRO A 98 5.45 -15.70 3.07
CA PRO A 98 5.69 -16.74 2.08
C PRO A 98 7.14 -16.83 1.60
N VAL A 99 7.85 -15.70 1.53
CA VAL A 99 9.29 -15.68 1.17
C VAL A 99 10.10 -16.44 2.22
N LEU A 100 9.88 -16.18 3.51
CA LEU A 100 10.58 -16.89 4.57
C LEU A 100 10.28 -18.40 4.55
N GLU A 101 9.04 -18.79 4.26
CA GLU A 101 8.65 -20.19 4.11
C GLU A 101 9.38 -20.86 2.95
N MET A 102 9.46 -20.23 1.78
CA MET A 102 10.21 -20.75 0.62
C MET A 102 11.68 -20.93 0.93
N LEU A 103 12.30 -19.99 1.64
CA LEU A 103 13.71 -20.08 2.06
C LEU A 103 13.96 -21.24 3.02
N VAL A 104 13.08 -21.42 4.03
CA VAL A 104 13.19 -22.54 4.98
C VAL A 104 13.02 -23.89 4.29
N GLN A 105 12.11 -23.98 3.33
CA GLN A 105 11.86 -25.19 2.54
C GLN A 105 12.95 -25.46 1.50
N GLY A 106 13.81 -24.49 1.19
CA GLY A 106 14.79 -24.59 0.12
C GLY A 106 14.17 -24.65 -1.28
N SER A 107 12.94 -24.12 -1.43
CA SER A 107 12.21 -24.15 -2.71
C SER A 107 12.82 -23.22 -3.77
N ALA A 108 13.52 -22.18 -3.37
CA ALA A 108 14.22 -21.25 -4.24
C ALA A 108 15.37 -20.58 -3.48
N SER A 109 16.39 -20.10 -4.19
CA SER A 109 17.45 -19.30 -3.60
C SER A 109 16.97 -17.86 -3.29
N PRO A 110 17.62 -17.14 -2.37
CA PRO A 110 17.34 -15.71 -2.14
C PRO A 110 17.42 -14.90 -3.45
N GLU A 111 18.42 -15.17 -4.26
CA GLU A 111 18.66 -14.48 -5.53
C GLU A 111 17.54 -14.73 -6.54
N ASP A 112 17.01 -15.97 -6.61
CA ASP A 112 15.90 -16.33 -7.51
C ASP A 112 14.61 -15.65 -7.07
N ILE A 113 14.34 -15.60 -5.76
CA ILE A 113 13.17 -14.91 -5.20
C ILE A 113 13.24 -13.42 -5.53
N ASP A 114 14.36 -12.77 -5.25
CA ASP A 114 14.54 -11.34 -5.53
C ASP A 114 14.45 -11.05 -7.03
N ARG A 115 15.03 -11.90 -7.86
CA ARG A 115 14.95 -11.81 -9.33
C ARG A 115 13.52 -11.93 -9.81
N ALA A 116 12.76 -12.90 -9.28
CA ALA A 116 11.35 -13.07 -9.62
C ALA A 116 10.54 -11.83 -9.26
N VAL A 117 10.75 -11.25 -8.06
CA VAL A 117 10.08 -10.01 -7.63
C VAL A 117 10.47 -8.83 -8.52
N LYS A 118 11.76 -8.61 -8.78
CA LYS A 118 12.26 -7.49 -9.60
C LYS A 118 11.73 -7.53 -11.03
N LEU A 119 11.67 -8.72 -11.65
CA LEU A 119 11.24 -8.92 -13.05
C LEU A 119 9.72 -8.96 -13.24
N THR A 120 8.93 -9.09 -12.18
CA THR A 120 7.47 -9.20 -12.27
C THR A 120 6.76 -8.13 -11.45
N LEU A 121 6.75 -8.24 -10.13
CA LEU A 121 6.10 -7.27 -9.25
C LEU A 121 6.75 -5.90 -9.36
N GLY A 122 8.07 -5.83 -9.43
CA GLY A 122 8.84 -4.59 -9.58
C GLY A 122 8.58 -3.85 -10.89
N VAL A 123 8.14 -4.54 -11.95
CA VAL A 123 7.69 -3.90 -13.20
C VAL A 123 6.26 -3.39 -13.08
N ARG A 124 5.37 -4.16 -12.45
CA ARG A 124 3.93 -3.90 -12.44
C ARG A 124 3.49 -2.93 -11.35
N LEU A 125 3.93 -3.16 -10.11
CA LEU A 125 3.40 -2.44 -8.95
C LEU A 125 3.67 -0.93 -8.97
N PRO A 126 4.81 -0.41 -9.45
CA PRO A 126 5.01 1.03 -9.57
C PRO A 126 4.07 1.71 -10.56
N ILE A 127 3.52 0.96 -11.52
CA ILE A 127 2.66 1.48 -12.59
C ILE A 127 1.17 1.39 -12.23
N VAL A 128 0.74 0.23 -11.76
CA VAL A 128 -0.70 -0.04 -11.56
C VAL A 128 -1.08 -0.32 -10.09
N GLY A 129 -0.11 -0.51 -9.22
CA GLY A 129 -0.34 -0.88 -7.83
C GLY A 129 -0.94 -2.28 -7.68
N VAL A 130 -1.29 -2.65 -6.44
CA VAL A 130 -1.83 -3.97 -6.12
C VAL A 130 -3.28 -4.10 -6.59
N VAL A 131 -4.11 -3.09 -6.32
CA VAL A 131 -5.57 -3.17 -6.60
C VAL A 131 -5.85 -3.18 -8.10
N GLN A 132 -5.25 -2.29 -8.87
CA GLN A 132 -5.43 -2.31 -10.33
C GLN A 132 -4.87 -3.57 -10.99
N THR A 133 -3.87 -4.23 -10.36
CA THR A 133 -3.38 -5.53 -10.86
C THR A 133 -4.51 -6.57 -10.89
N LEU A 134 -5.41 -6.58 -9.91
CA LEU A 134 -6.58 -7.46 -9.90
C LEU A 134 -7.52 -7.17 -11.08
N ASP A 135 -7.81 -5.89 -11.33
CA ASP A 135 -8.64 -5.45 -12.46
C ASP A 135 -8.02 -5.81 -13.82
N PHE A 136 -6.69 -5.74 -13.94
CA PHE A 136 -5.98 -6.13 -15.16
C PHE A 136 -5.85 -7.64 -15.33
N THR A 137 -5.89 -8.40 -14.25
CA THR A 137 -5.97 -9.87 -14.28
C THR A 137 -7.34 -10.31 -14.77
N GLY A 138 -8.37 -9.53 -14.46
CA GLY A 138 -9.78 -9.84 -14.65
C GLY A 138 -10.35 -10.49 -13.39
N LEU A 139 -11.38 -9.85 -12.83
CA LEU A 139 -11.95 -10.27 -11.54
C LEU A 139 -12.65 -11.63 -11.62
N ASP A 140 -13.14 -12.05 -12.78
CA ASP A 140 -13.62 -13.41 -13.03
C ASP A 140 -12.49 -14.45 -12.89
N LEU A 141 -11.33 -14.20 -13.50
CA LEU A 141 -10.17 -15.09 -13.34
C LEU A 141 -9.67 -15.09 -11.89
N VAL A 142 -9.65 -13.93 -11.22
CA VAL A 142 -9.31 -13.84 -9.79
C VAL A 142 -10.28 -14.67 -8.95
N HIS A 143 -11.59 -14.56 -9.22
CA HIS A 143 -12.63 -15.36 -8.57
C HIS A 143 -12.40 -16.86 -8.74
N ASP A 144 -12.14 -17.31 -9.97
CA ASP A 144 -11.93 -18.71 -10.29
C ASP A 144 -10.66 -19.28 -9.62
N ILE A 145 -9.56 -18.50 -9.61
CA ILE A 145 -8.33 -18.86 -8.89
C ILE A 145 -8.60 -19.00 -7.39
N MET A 146 -9.28 -18.04 -6.77
CA MET A 146 -9.61 -18.08 -5.34
C MET A 146 -10.48 -19.29 -5.01
N LYS A 147 -11.50 -19.55 -5.81
CA LYS A 147 -12.38 -20.71 -5.67
C LYS A 147 -11.61 -22.02 -5.81
N GLY A 148 -10.66 -22.09 -6.74
CA GLY A 148 -9.79 -23.26 -6.96
C GLY A 148 -8.94 -23.63 -5.76
N ILE A 149 -8.61 -22.66 -4.89
CA ILE A 149 -7.85 -22.86 -3.64
C ILE A 149 -8.74 -22.82 -2.39
N GLY A 150 -10.07 -22.94 -2.57
CA GLY A 150 -11.03 -22.96 -1.47
C GLY A 150 -11.24 -21.60 -0.79
N MET A 151 -10.92 -20.50 -1.44
CA MET A 151 -11.12 -19.14 -0.93
C MET A 151 -12.30 -18.46 -1.64
N ALA A 152 -12.94 -17.51 -0.97
CA ALA A 152 -13.94 -16.61 -1.51
C ALA A 152 -13.77 -15.24 -0.88
N HIS A 153 -14.16 -14.18 -1.58
CA HIS A 153 -14.11 -12.83 -1.04
C HIS A 153 -15.32 -12.02 -1.52
N PRO A 154 -16.16 -11.49 -0.61
CA PRO A 154 -17.43 -10.83 -0.95
C PRO A 154 -17.27 -9.71 -1.98
N LEU A 155 -16.18 -8.93 -1.92
CA LEU A 155 -15.90 -7.88 -2.89
C LEU A 155 -15.74 -8.43 -4.31
N ILE A 156 -15.05 -9.56 -4.46
CA ILE A 156 -14.81 -10.16 -5.78
C ILE A 156 -16.10 -10.78 -6.30
N ASP A 157 -16.80 -11.53 -5.43
CA ASP A 157 -18.08 -12.17 -5.77
C ASP A 157 -19.11 -11.13 -6.26
N GLU A 158 -19.29 -10.04 -5.50
CA GLU A 158 -20.17 -8.92 -5.90
C GLU A 158 -19.80 -8.31 -7.25
N ARG A 159 -18.49 -8.09 -7.50
CA ARG A 159 -18.07 -7.50 -8.77
C ARG A 159 -18.34 -8.42 -9.96
N VAL A 160 -18.07 -9.71 -9.80
CA VAL A 160 -18.32 -10.71 -10.84
C VAL A 160 -19.82 -10.84 -11.14
N GLU A 161 -20.68 -10.91 -10.10
CA GLU A 161 -22.14 -10.96 -10.24
C GLU A 161 -22.70 -9.75 -11.03
N HIS A 162 -22.10 -8.57 -10.85
CA HIS A 162 -22.51 -7.36 -11.58
C HIS A 162 -21.83 -7.20 -12.95
N GLY A 163 -21.02 -8.16 -13.39
CA GLY A 163 -20.28 -8.06 -14.65
C GLY A 163 -19.16 -7.01 -14.65
N HIS A 164 -18.73 -6.54 -13.48
CA HIS A 164 -17.64 -5.59 -13.32
C HIS A 164 -16.33 -6.35 -13.24
N LEU A 165 -15.82 -6.80 -14.39
CA LEU A 165 -14.70 -7.74 -14.48
C LEU A 165 -13.32 -7.09 -14.60
N GLY A 166 -13.21 -5.79 -14.42
CA GLY A 166 -11.97 -5.03 -14.54
C GLY A 166 -11.80 -4.30 -15.86
N ALA A 167 -10.56 -4.17 -16.31
CA ALA A 167 -10.21 -3.41 -17.51
C ALA A 167 -11.00 -3.86 -18.76
N LYS A 168 -11.23 -5.16 -18.92
CA LYS A 168 -11.93 -5.74 -20.07
C LYS A 168 -13.40 -5.34 -20.19
N THR A 169 -14.04 -4.94 -19.10
CA THR A 169 -15.43 -4.44 -19.11
C THR A 169 -15.51 -2.94 -18.84
N GLY A 170 -14.36 -2.25 -18.76
CA GLY A 170 -14.29 -0.82 -18.44
C GLY A 170 -14.64 -0.49 -16.99
N LYS A 171 -14.94 -1.49 -16.17
CA LYS A 171 -15.26 -1.36 -14.74
C LYS A 171 -14.90 -2.62 -13.99
N GLY A 172 -14.27 -2.44 -12.83
CA GLY A 172 -13.92 -3.49 -11.90
C GLY A 172 -13.99 -2.97 -10.46
N ILE A 173 -12.91 -3.08 -9.71
CA ILE A 173 -12.75 -2.34 -8.44
C ILE A 173 -12.62 -0.84 -8.76
N TYR A 174 -11.92 -0.51 -9.85
CA TYR A 174 -11.88 0.84 -10.42
C TYR A 174 -12.94 1.04 -11.51
N ASP A 175 -13.36 2.29 -11.67
CA ASP A 175 -14.12 2.75 -12.85
C ASP A 175 -13.13 3.37 -13.85
N TYR A 176 -13.12 2.88 -15.07
CA TYR A 176 -12.19 3.34 -16.12
C TYR A 176 -12.79 4.47 -16.98
N GLY A 177 -13.92 5.03 -16.58
CA GLY A 177 -14.50 6.23 -17.19
C GLY A 177 -14.92 6.07 -18.66
N GLY A 178 -15.45 4.91 -19.03
CA GLY A 178 -15.92 4.64 -20.40
C GLY A 178 -14.80 4.40 -21.43
N ARG A 179 -13.55 4.33 -21.02
CA ARG A 179 -12.43 3.97 -21.91
C ARG A 179 -12.55 2.54 -22.37
N SER A 180 -12.20 2.28 -23.62
CA SER A 180 -12.14 0.93 -24.18
C SER A 180 -11.01 0.11 -23.52
N GLU A 181 -11.17 -1.21 -23.51
CA GLU A 181 -10.12 -2.11 -23.04
C GLU A 181 -8.79 -1.85 -23.75
N ALA A 182 -8.82 -1.67 -25.06
CA ALA A 182 -7.62 -1.42 -25.86
C ALA A 182 -6.87 -0.15 -25.43
N GLU A 183 -7.58 0.95 -25.13
CA GLU A 183 -6.96 2.19 -24.63
C GLU A 183 -6.33 1.99 -23.27
N ILE A 184 -7.01 1.27 -22.37
CA ILE A 184 -6.53 0.98 -21.02
C ILE A 184 -5.28 0.11 -21.08
N LEU A 185 -5.31 -0.99 -21.82
CA LEU A 185 -4.19 -1.93 -21.97
C LEU A 185 -3.00 -1.28 -22.67
N ASN A 186 -3.20 -0.56 -23.76
CA ASN A 186 -2.14 0.14 -24.49
C ASN A 186 -1.40 1.14 -23.58
N LYS A 187 -2.12 1.87 -22.71
CA LYS A 187 -1.50 2.79 -21.76
C LYS A 187 -0.64 2.03 -20.74
N ARG A 188 -1.16 0.95 -20.17
CA ARG A 188 -0.46 0.08 -19.22
C ARG A 188 0.81 -0.49 -19.84
N ASP A 189 0.68 -1.11 -21.01
CA ASP A 189 1.77 -1.81 -21.68
C ASP A 189 2.91 -0.87 -22.05
N LYS A 190 2.59 0.33 -22.54
CA LYS A 190 3.58 1.38 -22.78
C LYS A 190 4.37 1.71 -21.51
N LEU A 191 3.70 1.86 -20.37
CA LEU A 191 4.35 2.17 -19.09
C LEU A 191 5.17 0.98 -18.57
N TYR A 192 4.71 -0.25 -18.75
CA TYR A 192 5.49 -1.45 -18.42
C TYR A 192 6.78 -1.54 -19.22
N LEU A 193 6.72 -1.29 -20.53
CA LEU A 193 7.90 -1.28 -21.39
C LEU A 193 8.90 -0.19 -20.96
N GLN A 194 8.41 1.00 -20.61
CA GLN A 194 9.26 2.07 -20.08
C GLN A 194 9.92 1.69 -18.73
N MET A 195 9.17 0.99 -17.86
CA MET A 195 9.72 0.51 -16.59
C MET A 195 10.81 -0.56 -16.81
N VAL A 196 10.58 -1.52 -17.70
CA VAL A 196 11.58 -2.54 -18.06
C VAL A 196 12.86 -1.89 -18.60
N ASP A 197 12.72 -0.92 -19.51
CA ASP A 197 13.86 -0.17 -20.06
C ASP A 197 14.60 0.62 -18.96
N HIS A 198 13.85 1.27 -18.05
CA HIS A 198 14.45 1.99 -16.91
C HIS A 198 15.23 1.06 -15.99
N LEU A 199 14.63 -0.05 -15.55
CA LEU A 199 15.28 -1.03 -14.67
C LEU A 199 16.55 -1.62 -15.31
N SER A 200 16.52 -1.84 -16.63
CA SER A 200 17.69 -2.28 -17.38
C SER A 200 18.80 -1.24 -17.37
N LYS A 201 18.47 0.04 -17.65
CA LYS A 201 19.44 1.15 -17.69
C LYS A 201 20.14 1.39 -16.37
N ILE A 202 19.42 1.29 -15.26
CA ILE A 202 19.99 1.46 -13.90
C ILE A 202 20.61 0.17 -13.36
N LYS A 203 20.62 -0.92 -14.14
CA LYS A 203 21.13 -2.25 -13.73
C LYS A 203 20.49 -2.77 -12.44
N ALA A 204 19.20 -2.52 -12.26
CA ALA A 204 18.46 -2.91 -11.04
C ALA A 204 18.44 -4.42 -10.78
N LEU A 205 18.75 -5.24 -11.79
CA LEU A 205 18.82 -6.70 -11.67
C LEU A 205 20.15 -7.21 -11.10
N ASP A 206 21.19 -6.38 -11.14
CA ASP A 206 22.46 -6.69 -10.51
C ASP A 206 22.30 -6.66 -8.98
N PRO A 207 23.07 -7.46 -8.24
CA PRO A 207 23.15 -7.34 -6.78
C PRO A 207 23.59 -5.93 -6.33
N VAL A 208 23.05 -5.45 -5.22
CA VAL A 208 23.45 -4.18 -4.59
C VAL A 208 24.65 -4.42 -3.69
#